data_4701b92929c32f55fe08c40bd9f1b1a6
#
_entry.id   4701b92929c32f55fe08c40bd9f1b1a6
#
_cell.length_a   1.000
_cell.length_b   1.000
_cell.length_c   1.000
_cell.angle_alpha   90.00
_cell.angle_beta   90.00
_cell.angle_gamma   90.00
#
_symmetry.space_group_name_H-M   'P 1'
#
loop_
_entity.id
_entity.type
_entity.pdbx_description
1 polymer ?
#
loop_
_entity_poly.entity_id
_entity_poly.type
_entity_poly.pdbx_seq_one_letter_code
_entity_poly.pdbx_strand_id
1 'polypeptide(L)'
;NETETVKEVKKTEDFIVTTDKNKYTAKALILATGTIHTKLGVKGESELAGKGVSYCATCDGFFFKQKKVLLVGGGNSSVIDAIHLHDIGCKVTLIHRRDELRAEQSLQKTLFDKGIEVIWNSVVEEIMGGDVAAGVKIRNKLEDKIQEKEFNGIFISIGEMPSNELAKMISVNLDKNGYIVTDKRQGTNVPRVYSAGDITGGVKQVIVACAEGAIAANSAYEDIKNPYWVGKESEANG
;
A
#
# COMPACT_ATOMS: atom_id res chain seq x y z
N ASN A 1 16.04 -14.37 -7.89
CA ASN A 1 15.52 -15.73 -7.65
C ASN A 1 14.06 -15.64 -7.29
N GLU A 2 13.22 -16.08 -8.17
CA GLU A 2 11.79 -16.22 -7.91
C GLU A 2 11.55 -17.35 -6.92
N THR A 3 10.47 -17.23 -6.15
CA THR A 3 10.05 -18.26 -5.18
C THR A 3 10.96 -18.43 -3.95
N GLU A 4 11.76 -17.45 -3.61
CA GLU A 4 12.50 -17.41 -2.35
C GLU A 4 12.01 -16.26 -1.47
N THR A 5 11.82 -16.54 -0.18
CA THR A 5 11.44 -15.51 0.80
C THR A 5 12.66 -15.09 1.61
N VAL A 6 12.99 -13.80 1.57
CA VAL A 6 14.05 -13.25 2.42
C VAL A 6 13.59 -13.28 3.87
N LYS A 7 14.42 -13.86 4.75
CA LYS A 7 14.18 -14.00 6.18
C LYS A 7 15.05 -13.06 7.01
N GLU A 8 16.25 -12.78 6.55
CA GLU A 8 17.20 -11.99 7.30
C GLU A 8 18.13 -11.22 6.38
N VAL A 9 18.49 -10.00 6.79
CA VAL A 9 19.54 -9.20 6.19
C VAL A 9 20.50 -8.79 7.29
N LYS A 10 21.80 -9.01 7.06
CA LYS A 10 22.90 -8.55 7.94
C LYS A 10 23.84 -7.66 7.15
N LYS A 11 24.27 -6.55 7.79
CA LYS A 11 25.34 -5.71 7.30
C LYS A 11 26.64 -6.12 7.99
N THR A 12 27.62 -6.51 7.19
CA THR A 12 29.02 -6.74 7.58
C THR A 12 29.89 -5.79 6.76
N GLU A 13 31.05 -6.17 6.27
CA GLU A 13 31.76 -5.46 5.21
C GLU A 13 30.89 -5.37 3.95
N ASP A 14 30.26 -6.50 3.58
CA ASP A 14 29.21 -6.61 2.58
C ASP A 14 27.87 -6.97 3.23
N PHE A 15 26.80 -7.09 2.44
CA PHE A 15 25.49 -7.51 2.93
C PHE A 15 25.31 -9.02 2.78
N ILE A 16 24.80 -9.66 3.81
CA ILE A 16 24.44 -11.07 3.81
C ILE A 16 22.91 -11.14 3.82
N VAL A 17 22.34 -11.70 2.76
CA VAL A 17 20.89 -11.92 2.61
C VAL A 17 20.60 -13.40 2.75
N THR A 18 19.81 -13.76 3.76
CA THR A 18 19.38 -15.15 4.00
C THR A 18 17.93 -15.31 3.61
N THR A 19 17.66 -16.27 2.74
CA THR A 19 16.29 -16.67 2.34
C THR A 19 15.87 -17.95 3.07
N ASP A 20 14.68 -18.43 2.77
CA ASP A 20 14.21 -19.74 3.20
C ASP A 20 14.95 -20.91 2.52
N LYS A 21 15.75 -20.66 1.47
CA LYS A 21 16.46 -21.67 0.70
C LYS A 21 17.97 -21.48 0.64
N ASN A 22 18.43 -20.21 0.55
CA ASN A 22 19.80 -19.90 0.21
C ASN A 22 20.35 -18.72 1.03
N LYS A 23 21.66 -18.47 0.87
CA LYS A 23 22.35 -17.33 1.44
C LYS A 23 23.15 -16.62 0.33
N TYR A 24 23.03 -15.32 0.26
CA TYR A 24 23.66 -14.48 -0.76
C TYR A 24 24.53 -13.42 -0.11
N THR A 25 25.63 -13.06 -0.79
CA THR A 25 26.45 -11.89 -0.43
C THR A 25 26.30 -10.83 -1.51
N ALA A 26 26.10 -9.58 -1.11
CA ALA A 26 25.90 -8.45 -2.02
C ALA A 26 26.65 -7.20 -1.56
N LYS A 27 27.21 -6.45 -2.50
CA LYS A 27 27.91 -5.18 -2.24
C LYS A 27 26.93 -4.03 -1.96
N ALA A 28 25.72 -4.10 -2.50
CA ALA A 28 24.64 -3.14 -2.26
C ALA A 28 23.30 -3.85 -2.16
N LEU A 29 22.31 -3.19 -1.55
CA LEU A 29 20.93 -3.66 -1.43
C LEU A 29 19.95 -2.62 -1.98
N ILE A 30 18.92 -3.10 -2.65
CA ILE A 30 17.73 -2.31 -2.98
C ILE A 30 16.54 -2.95 -2.27
N LEU A 31 15.93 -2.22 -1.33
CA LEU A 31 14.73 -2.64 -0.61
C LEU A 31 13.49 -2.19 -1.38
N ALA A 32 12.78 -3.13 -1.99
CA ALA A 32 11.58 -2.89 -2.78
C ALA A 32 10.43 -3.77 -2.27
N THR A 33 10.26 -3.82 -0.95
CA THR A 33 9.38 -4.76 -0.23
C THR A 33 7.90 -4.36 -0.25
N GLY A 34 7.60 -3.15 -0.74
CA GLY A 34 6.25 -2.65 -0.93
C GLY A 34 5.46 -2.45 0.37
N THR A 35 4.15 -2.49 0.23
CA THR A 35 3.18 -2.37 1.32
C THR A 35 2.23 -3.56 1.33
N ILE A 36 1.59 -3.81 2.46
CA ILE A 36 0.55 -4.82 2.62
C ILE A 36 -0.76 -4.12 2.95
N HIS A 37 -1.77 -4.28 2.10
CA HIS A 37 -3.11 -3.77 2.38
C HIS A 37 -3.70 -4.45 3.61
N THR A 38 -4.28 -3.64 4.49
CA THR A 38 -5.05 -4.16 5.62
C THR A 38 -6.30 -4.83 5.07
N LYS A 39 -6.47 -6.10 5.41
CA LYS A 39 -7.64 -6.90 5.01
C LYS A 39 -8.76 -6.72 6.02
N LEU A 40 -10.00 -6.90 5.57
CA LEU A 40 -11.18 -7.00 6.45
C LEU A 40 -11.14 -8.32 7.23
N GLY A 41 -10.57 -9.37 6.64
CA GLY A 41 -10.51 -10.71 7.22
C GLY A 41 -11.86 -11.44 7.18
N VAL A 42 -12.72 -11.08 6.23
CA VAL A 42 -14.06 -11.65 6.09
C VAL A 42 -14.08 -12.73 5.00
N LYS A 43 -15.05 -13.64 5.11
CA LYS A 43 -15.29 -14.66 4.08
C LYS A 43 -15.58 -14.01 2.73
N GLY A 44 -15.04 -14.56 1.66
CA GLY A 44 -15.17 -14.08 0.29
C GLY A 44 -14.14 -13.01 -0.12
N GLU A 45 -13.47 -12.34 0.83
CA GLU A 45 -12.50 -11.29 0.53
C GLU A 45 -11.33 -11.81 -0.31
N SER A 46 -10.69 -12.88 0.14
CA SER A 46 -9.50 -13.43 -0.54
C SER A 46 -9.85 -14.18 -1.82
N GLU A 47 -10.96 -14.88 -1.85
CA GLU A 47 -11.45 -15.68 -2.97
C GLU A 47 -11.88 -14.81 -4.16
N LEU A 48 -12.41 -13.61 -3.85
CA LEU A 48 -12.92 -12.66 -4.82
C LEU A 48 -11.96 -11.48 -5.08
N ALA A 49 -10.76 -11.49 -4.50
CA ALA A 49 -9.72 -10.51 -4.79
C ALA A 49 -9.36 -10.52 -6.29
N GLY A 50 -9.42 -9.35 -6.95
CA GLY A 50 -9.27 -9.21 -8.41
C GLY A 50 -10.50 -9.69 -9.23
N LYS A 51 -11.55 -10.19 -8.55
CA LYS A 51 -12.80 -10.63 -9.17
C LYS A 51 -13.99 -9.82 -8.66
N GLY A 52 -13.79 -8.51 -8.48
CA GLY A 52 -14.77 -7.59 -7.94
C GLY A 52 -14.43 -7.04 -6.55
N VAL A 53 -13.49 -7.64 -5.84
CA VAL A 53 -12.85 -7.06 -4.65
C VAL A 53 -11.54 -6.42 -5.06
N SER A 54 -11.32 -5.16 -4.70
CA SER A 54 -10.13 -4.37 -5.03
C SER A 54 -9.65 -3.57 -3.82
N TYR A 55 -8.34 -3.28 -3.81
CA TYR A 55 -7.69 -2.40 -2.83
C TYR A 55 -7.17 -1.11 -3.48
N CYS A 56 -7.40 -0.91 -4.79
CA CYS A 56 -6.92 0.25 -5.53
C CYS A 56 -8.05 0.86 -6.38
N ALA A 57 -8.64 1.95 -5.90
CA ALA A 57 -9.70 2.65 -6.63
C ALA A 57 -9.20 3.22 -7.98
N THR A 58 -7.99 3.77 -7.99
CA THR A 58 -7.37 4.34 -9.20
C THR A 58 -7.05 3.27 -10.26
N CYS A 59 -6.66 2.05 -9.82
CA CYS A 59 -6.29 0.97 -10.74
C CYS A 59 -7.53 0.35 -11.41
N ASP A 60 -8.55 0.05 -10.60
CA ASP A 60 -9.65 -0.82 -11.00
C ASP A 60 -10.98 -0.09 -11.17
N GLY A 61 -11.10 1.14 -10.67
CA GLY A 61 -12.38 1.88 -10.64
C GLY A 61 -13.03 2.01 -11.99
N PHE A 62 -12.25 2.18 -13.06
CA PHE A 62 -12.78 2.35 -14.42
C PHE A 62 -13.62 1.15 -14.91
N PHE A 63 -13.31 -0.08 -14.46
CA PHE A 63 -14.07 -1.28 -14.82
C PHE A 63 -15.49 -1.30 -14.19
N PHE A 64 -15.74 -0.41 -13.24
CA PHE A 64 -17.01 -0.31 -12.51
C PHE A 64 -17.83 0.94 -12.87
N LYS A 65 -17.47 1.63 -13.94
CA LYS A 65 -18.25 2.78 -14.44
C LYS A 65 -19.72 2.39 -14.63
N GLN A 66 -20.64 3.25 -14.12
CA GLN A 66 -22.11 3.07 -14.06
C GLN A 66 -22.60 1.91 -13.17
N LYS A 67 -21.69 1.17 -12.51
CA LYS A 67 -22.04 0.08 -11.61
C LYS A 67 -22.13 0.56 -10.16
N LYS A 68 -22.82 -0.21 -9.33
CA LYS A 68 -22.89 -0.01 -7.87
C LYS A 68 -21.61 -0.52 -7.25
N VAL A 69 -20.92 0.31 -6.49
CA VAL A 69 -19.71 -0.08 -5.76
C VAL A 69 -19.83 0.30 -4.29
N LEU A 70 -19.33 -0.59 -3.45
CA LEU A 70 -19.15 -0.35 -2.02
C LEU A 70 -17.70 0.03 -1.77
N LEU A 71 -17.45 1.13 -1.07
CA LEU A 71 -16.14 1.47 -0.56
C LEU A 71 -16.12 1.31 0.96
N VAL A 72 -15.20 0.52 1.47
CA VAL A 72 -15.07 0.25 2.90
C VAL A 72 -13.94 1.09 3.48
N GLY A 73 -14.27 2.00 4.41
CA GLY A 73 -13.28 2.85 5.04
C GLY A 73 -13.85 4.03 5.82
N GLY A 74 -13.07 5.11 5.99
CA GLY A 74 -13.51 6.32 6.71
C GLY A 74 -12.38 7.29 7.07
N GLY A 75 -11.17 7.09 6.54
CA GLY A 75 -10.05 8.03 6.59
C GLY A 75 -9.93 8.86 5.32
N ASN A 76 -8.92 9.73 5.24
CA ASN A 76 -8.66 10.56 4.07
C ASN A 76 -8.59 9.74 2.77
N SER A 77 -7.80 8.67 2.76
CA SER A 77 -7.65 7.82 1.56
C SER A 77 -8.99 7.27 1.08
N SER A 78 -9.80 6.71 1.98
CA SER A 78 -11.10 6.14 1.59
C SER A 78 -12.10 7.17 1.10
N VAL A 79 -12.08 8.39 1.65
CA VAL A 79 -12.94 9.48 1.16
C VAL A 79 -12.48 9.98 -0.21
N ILE A 80 -11.17 10.11 -0.42
CA ILE A 80 -10.58 10.45 -1.73
C ILE A 80 -10.93 9.37 -2.76
N ASP A 81 -10.79 8.10 -2.42
CA ASP A 81 -11.15 6.97 -3.29
C ASP A 81 -12.64 6.97 -3.64
N ALA A 82 -13.53 7.27 -2.67
CA ALA A 82 -14.96 7.37 -2.92
C ALA A 82 -15.30 8.50 -3.89
N ILE A 83 -14.69 9.68 -3.71
CA ILE A 83 -14.85 10.82 -4.60
C ILE A 83 -14.34 10.46 -6.00
N HIS A 84 -13.16 9.87 -6.11
CA HIS A 84 -12.58 9.43 -7.37
C HIS A 84 -13.50 8.45 -8.13
N LEU A 85 -13.96 7.38 -7.44
CA LEU A 85 -14.90 6.41 -8.03
C LEU A 85 -16.20 7.06 -8.51
N HIS A 86 -16.73 8.01 -7.75
CA HIS A 86 -17.91 8.78 -8.16
C HIS A 86 -17.62 9.61 -9.42
N ASP A 87 -16.48 10.30 -9.48
CA ASP A 87 -16.12 11.21 -10.58
C ASP A 87 -15.88 10.47 -11.90
N ILE A 88 -15.42 9.22 -11.86
CA ILE A 88 -15.34 8.35 -13.04
C ILE A 88 -16.67 7.70 -13.41
N GLY A 89 -17.75 7.97 -12.65
CA GLY A 89 -19.12 7.58 -12.95
C GLY A 89 -19.60 6.30 -12.29
N CYS A 90 -18.97 5.83 -11.21
CA CYS A 90 -19.51 4.75 -10.39
C CYS A 90 -20.64 5.25 -9.48
N LYS A 91 -21.58 4.35 -9.12
CA LYS A 91 -22.60 4.59 -8.08
C LYS A 91 -22.03 4.14 -6.74
N VAL A 92 -21.43 5.07 -6.01
CA VAL A 92 -20.64 4.78 -4.81
C VAL A 92 -21.49 4.83 -3.56
N THR A 93 -21.35 3.83 -2.69
CA THR A 93 -21.78 3.84 -1.30
C THR A 93 -20.55 3.63 -0.42
N LEU A 94 -20.31 4.52 0.55
CA LEU A 94 -19.27 4.36 1.55
C LEU A 94 -19.84 3.64 2.78
N ILE A 95 -19.16 2.63 3.32
CA ILE A 95 -19.52 2.01 4.60
C ILE A 95 -18.48 2.34 5.66
N HIS A 96 -18.92 2.81 6.82
CA HIS A 96 -18.06 3.13 7.94
C HIS A 96 -18.53 2.54 9.27
N ARG A 97 -17.57 2.00 10.05
CA ARG A 97 -17.84 1.31 11.33
C ARG A 97 -18.21 2.20 12.51
N ARG A 98 -18.21 3.53 12.34
CA ARG A 98 -18.53 4.56 13.34
C ARG A 98 -19.61 5.49 12.80
N ASP A 99 -20.05 6.42 13.61
CA ASP A 99 -21.00 7.48 13.28
C ASP A 99 -20.35 8.74 12.69
N GLU A 100 -19.01 8.80 12.66
CA GLU A 100 -18.24 9.91 12.09
C GLU A 100 -17.03 9.42 11.28
N LEU A 101 -16.69 10.12 10.21
CA LEU A 101 -15.48 9.88 9.43
C LEU A 101 -14.27 10.51 10.12
N ARG A 102 -13.10 9.88 9.96
CA ARG A 102 -11.81 10.43 10.42
C ARG A 102 -11.14 11.30 9.36
N ALA A 103 -11.73 11.40 8.18
CA ALA A 103 -11.24 12.23 7.10
C ALA A 103 -11.33 13.72 7.45
N GLU A 104 -10.52 14.54 6.81
CA GLU A 104 -10.56 15.99 6.95
C GLU A 104 -11.94 16.55 6.54
N GLN A 105 -12.38 17.61 7.23
CA GLN A 105 -13.70 18.20 7.01
C GLN A 105 -13.94 18.67 5.57
N SER A 106 -12.91 19.18 4.90
CA SER A 106 -12.97 19.58 3.48
C SER A 106 -13.29 18.42 2.56
N LEU A 107 -12.70 17.25 2.81
CA LEU A 107 -12.96 16.01 2.06
C LEU A 107 -14.37 15.48 2.36
N GLN A 108 -14.78 15.51 3.62
CA GLN A 108 -16.13 15.10 4.01
C GLN A 108 -17.19 16.00 3.33
N LYS A 109 -16.96 17.33 3.33
CA LYS A 109 -17.85 18.26 2.63
C LYS A 109 -17.98 17.89 1.15
N THR A 110 -16.87 17.65 0.46
CA THR A 110 -16.88 17.26 -0.95
C THR A 110 -17.63 15.95 -1.19
N LEU A 111 -17.46 14.96 -0.32
CA LEU A 111 -18.15 13.68 -0.37
C LEU A 111 -19.68 13.86 -0.29
N PHE A 112 -20.16 14.66 0.67
CA PHE A 112 -21.59 14.90 0.87
C PHE A 112 -22.17 15.82 -0.20
N ASP A 113 -21.47 16.83 -0.67
CA ASP A 113 -21.89 17.71 -1.78
C ASP A 113 -22.11 16.91 -3.08
N LYS A 114 -21.37 15.81 -3.27
CA LYS A 114 -21.57 14.86 -4.39
C LYS A 114 -22.73 13.88 -4.18
N GLY A 115 -23.38 13.88 -3.03
CA GLY A 115 -24.48 12.97 -2.72
C GLY A 115 -24.07 11.51 -2.52
N ILE A 116 -22.79 11.26 -2.18
CA ILE A 116 -22.32 9.90 -1.90
C ILE A 116 -22.94 9.41 -0.59
N GLU A 117 -23.70 8.29 -0.68
CA GLU A 117 -24.34 7.67 0.48
C GLU A 117 -23.30 7.09 1.44
N VAL A 118 -23.52 7.27 2.76
CA VAL A 118 -22.70 6.66 3.81
C VAL A 118 -23.54 5.76 4.69
N ILE A 119 -23.14 4.49 4.78
CA ILE A 119 -23.72 3.52 5.72
C ILE A 119 -22.92 3.58 7.01
N TRP A 120 -23.50 4.18 8.03
CA TRP A 120 -22.87 4.40 9.34
C TRP A 120 -22.99 3.20 10.27
N ASN A 121 -22.10 3.15 11.28
CA ASN A 121 -22.12 2.18 12.36
C ASN A 121 -22.16 0.73 11.88
N SER A 122 -21.59 0.47 10.69
CA SER A 122 -21.78 -0.79 9.99
C SER A 122 -20.45 -1.38 9.52
N VAL A 123 -20.38 -2.70 9.49
CA VAL A 123 -19.22 -3.46 9.03
C VAL A 123 -19.66 -4.50 8.01
N VAL A 124 -18.75 -4.81 7.08
CA VAL A 124 -18.91 -5.96 6.18
C VAL A 124 -18.55 -7.22 6.96
N GLU A 125 -19.40 -8.24 6.90
CA GLU A 125 -19.17 -9.56 7.52
C GLU A 125 -18.82 -10.64 6.52
N GLU A 126 -19.38 -10.54 5.32
CA GLU A 126 -19.11 -11.48 4.24
C GLU A 126 -19.22 -10.74 2.91
N ILE A 127 -18.34 -11.09 1.97
CA ILE A 127 -18.43 -10.69 0.58
C ILE A 127 -19.01 -11.89 -0.18
N MET A 128 -20.15 -11.67 -0.84
CA MET A 128 -20.89 -12.69 -1.53
C MET A 128 -20.62 -12.66 -3.03
N GLY A 129 -20.57 -13.83 -3.64
CA GLY A 129 -20.41 -13.99 -5.07
C GLY A 129 -20.15 -15.44 -5.46
N GLY A 130 -20.08 -15.68 -6.76
CA GLY A 130 -19.61 -16.93 -7.33
C GLY A 130 -18.25 -16.72 -7.98
N ASP A 131 -18.22 -16.61 -9.31
CA ASP A 131 -17.00 -16.30 -10.06
C ASP A 131 -16.53 -14.85 -9.88
N VAL A 132 -17.47 -13.95 -9.57
CA VAL A 132 -17.24 -12.53 -9.29
C VAL A 132 -18.04 -12.08 -8.08
N ALA A 133 -17.62 -10.98 -7.45
CA ALA A 133 -18.35 -10.38 -6.34
C ALA A 133 -19.73 -9.87 -6.82
N ALA A 134 -20.76 -10.14 -6.02
CA ALA A 134 -22.15 -9.78 -6.30
C ALA A 134 -22.80 -8.94 -5.20
N GLY A 135 -22.21 -8.90 -4.00
CA GLY A 135 -22.76 -8.14 -2.88
C GLY A 135 -22.04 -8.44 -1.57
N VAL A 136 -22.61 -7.95 -0.50
CA VAL A 136 -22.08 -8.09 0.85
C VAL A 136 -23.17 -8.33 1.88
N LYS A 137 -22.81 -9.03 2.98
CA LYS A 137 -23.56 -8.98 4.23
C LYS A 137 -22.99 -7.88 5.10
N ILE A 138 -23.85 -6.98 5.52
CA ILE A 138 -23.52 -5.82 6.36
C ILE A 138 -24.19 -6.01 7.71
N ARG A 139 -23.43 -5.86 8.81
CA ARG A 139 -24.01 -5.78 10.15
C ARG A 139 -24.01 -4.34 10.62
N ASN A 140 -25.17 -3.84 11.02
CA ASN A 140 -25.26 -2.61 11.83
C ASN A 140 -24.88 -2.92 13.26
N LYS A 141 -23.87 -2.24 13.78
CA LYS A 141 -23.30 -2.51 15.12
C LYS A 141 -24.18 -2.01 16.28
N LEU A 142 -25.10 -1.09 16.02
CA LEU A 142 -26.00 -0.55 17.06
C LEU A 142 -27.24 -1.42 17.22
N GLU A 143 -27.78 -1.89 16.09
CA GLU A 143 -29.01 -2.68 16.05
C GLU A 143 -28.76 -4.19 16.02
N ASP A 144 -27.51 -4.60 15.83
CA ASP A 144 -27.07 -5.98 15.59
C ASP A 144 -27.82 -6.67 14.42
N LYS A 145 -28.27 -5.85 13.47
CA LYS A 145 -29.06 -6.28 12.32
C LYS A 145 -28.18 -6.55 11.13
N ILE A 146 -28.37 -7.71 10.52
CA ILE A 146 -27.66 -8.10 9.29
C ILE A 146 -28.57 -7.82 8.09
N GLN A 147 -27.99 -7.26 7.02
CA GLN A 147 -28.65 -7.00 5.74
C GLN A 147 -27.72 -7.46 4.60
N GLU A 148 -28.32 -8.03 3.58
CA GLU A 148 -27.63 -8.29 2.32
C GLU A 148 -27.86 -7.12 1.37
N LYS A 149 -26.80 -6.65 0.71
CA LYS A 149 -26.86 -5.59 -0.30
C LYS A 149 -26.05 -5.98 -1.51
N GLU A 150 -26.61 -5.75 -2.69
CA GLU A 150 -25.95 -6.04 -3.96
C GLU A 150 -25.00 -4.91 -4.37
N PHE A 151 -23.77 -5.30 -4.72
CA PHE A 151 -22.73 -4.45 -5.28
C PHE A 151 -21.95 -5.22 -6.34
N ASN A 152 -21.58 -4.55 -7.42
CA ASN A 152 -20.77 -5.11 -8.49
C ASN A 152 -19.26 -5.07 -8.18
N GLY A 153 -18.85 -4.19 -7.26
CA GLY A 153 -17.48 -4.05 -6.83
C GLY A 153 -17.38 -3.63 -5.37
N ILE A 154 -16.40 -4.16 -4.67
CA ILE A 154 -16.10 -3.84 -3.28
C ILE A 154 -14.66 -3.33 -3.20
N PHE A 155 -14.49 -2.06 -2.87
CA PHE A 155 -13.20 -1.42 -2.69
C PHE A 155 -12.87 -1.32 -1.21
N ILE A 156 -11.72 -1.86 -0.80
CA ILE A 156 -11.29 -1.90 0.60
C ILE A 156 -10.17 -0.89 0.80
N SER A 157 -10.45 0.20 1.50
CA SER A 157 -9.54 1.32 1.77
C SER A 157 -9.46 1.61 3.27
N ILE A 158 -9.01 0.60 4.05
CA ILE A 158 -8.92 0.66 5.52
C ILE A 158 -7.49 0.84 6.04
N GLY A 159 -6.57 1.11 5.12
CA GLY A 159 -5.15 1.36 5.37
C GLY A 159 -4.25 0.27 4.81
N GLU A 160 -2.97 0.52 4.92
CA GLU A 160 -1.89 -0.38 4.51
C GLU A 160 -0.71 -0.19 5.45
N MET A 161 0.19 -1.16 5.47
CA MET A 161 1.41 -1.13 6.27
C MET A 161 2.63 -1.35 5.38
N PRO A 162 3.67 -0.52 5.49
CA PRO A 162 4.93 -0.75 4.79
C PRO A 162 5.62 -2.02 5.30
N SER A 163 6.12 -2.86 4.39
CA SER A 163 6.85 -4.10 4.70
C SER A 163 8.30 -3.79 5.06
N ASN A 164 8.51 -3.22 6.25
CA ASN A 164 9.78 -2.61 6.68
C ASN A 164 10.65 -3.49 7.61
N GLU A 165 10.31 -4.75 7.80
CA GLU A 165 11.02 -5.65 8.73
C GLU A 165 12.49 -5.79 8.34
N LEU A 166 12.79 -5.97 7.06
CA LEU A 166 14.18 -6.10 6.57
C LEU A 166 14.97 -4.80 6.74
N ALA A 167 14.32 -3.65 6.55
CA ALA A 167 14.94 -2.34 6.76
C ALA A 167 15.37 -2.13 8.22
N LYS A 168 14.52 -2.55 9.15
CA LYS A 168 14.82 -2.48 10.60
C LYS A 168 16.01 -3.32 11.00
N MET A 169 16.23 -4.49 10.39
CA MET A 169 17.34 -5.40 10.69
C MET A 169 18.71 -4.75 10.46
N ILE A 170 18.79 -3.77 9.55
CA ILE A 170 20.03 -3.06 9.20
C ILE A 170 19.98 -1.57 9.54
N SER A 171 19.07 -1.17 10.44
CA SER A 171 18.96 0.19 10.99
C SER A 171 18.70 1.27 9.93
N VAL A 172 17.90 0.97 8.90
CA VAL A 172 17.43 1.95 7.93
C VAL A 172 16.41 2.87 8.60
N ASN A 173 16.52 4.17 8.38
CA ASN A 173 15.61 5.17 8.94
C ASN A 173 14.21 5.06 8.33
N LEU A 174 13.22 5.10 9.21
CA LEU A 174 11.81 5.10 8.84
C LEU A 174 11.16 6.43 9.24
N ASP A 175 10.16 6.86 8.48
CA ASP A 175 9.31 7.98 8.86
C ASP A 175 8.32 7.58 9.99
N LYS A 176 7.51 8.54 10.45
CA LYS A 176 6.49 8.33 11.50
C LYS A 176 5.42 7.30 11.12
N ASN A 177 5.26 6.99 9.85
CA ASN A 177 4.29 6.03 9.32
C ASN A 177 4.93 4.66 9.01
N GLY A 178 6.25 4.53 9.18
CA GLY A 178 7.01 3.31 8.94
C GLY A 178 7.53 3.13 7.52
N TYR A 179 7.45 4.15 6.66
CA TYR A 179 8.05 4.13 5.33
C TYR A 179 9.54 4.42 5.38
N ILE A 180 10.31 3.83 4.46
CA ILE A 180 11.75 4.07 4.37
C ILE A 180 12.02 5.49 3.86
N VAL A 181 12.85 6.24 4.59
CA VAL A 181 13.27 7.58 4.18
C VAL A 181 14.40 7.46 3.17
N THR A 182 14.20 8.07 1.99
CA THR A 182 15.18 8.10 0.90
C THR A 182 15.50 9.53 0.46
N ASP A 183 16.67 9.72 -0.15
CA ASP A 183 17.02 10.93 -0.88
C ASP A 183 16.56 10.86 -2.35
N LYS A 184 16.91 11.87 -3.16
CA LYS A 184 16.57 11.93 -4.60
C LYS A 184 17.25 10.86 -5.44
N ARG A 185 18.30 10.22 -4.92
CA ARG A 185 19.00 9.10 -5.54
C ARG A 185 18.48 7.74 -5.06
N GLN A 186 17.38 7.73 -4.29
CA GLN A 186 16.82 6.57 -3.61
C GLN A 186 17.78 5.95 -2.58
N GLY A 187 18.79 6.69 -2.15
CA GLY A 187 19.71 6.30 -1.09
C GLY A 187 19.08 6.43 0.29
N THR A 188 19.43 5.52 1.20
CA THR A 188 19.01 5.58 2.61
C THR A 188 20.12 6.17 3.49
N ASN A 189 19.89 6.25 4.81
CA ASN A 189 20.93 6.59 5.79
C ASN A 189 22.03 5.53 5.90
N VAL A 190 21.81 4.34 5.38
CA VAL A 190 22.80 3.25 5.43
C VAL A 190 23.54 3.21 4.09
N PRO A 191 24.87 3.43 4.06
CA PRO A 191 25.64 3.40 2.82
C PRO A 191 25.44 2.10 2.05
N ARG A 192 25.28 2.21 0.73
CA ARG A 192 25.02 1.09 -0.19
C ARG A 192 23.65 0.40 -0.01
N VAL A 193 22.72 1.03 0.74
CA VAL A 193 21.32 0.60 0.83
C VAL A 193 20.43 1.64 0.20
N TYR A 194 19.62 1.21 -0.74
CA TYR A 194 18.66 2.01 -1.50
C TYR A 194 17.26 1.44 -1.27
N SER A 195 16.25 2.25 -1.55
CA SER A 195 14.88 1.77 -1.48
C SER A 195 14.03 2.38 -2.59
N ALA A 196 13.02 1.64 -3.08
CA ALA A 196 12.18 2.05 -4.18
C ALA A 196 10.77 1.45 -4.08
N GLY A 197 9.79 2.15 -4.66
CA GLY A 197 8.40 1.73 -4.73
C GLY A 197 7.63 2.03 -3.44
N ASP A 198 6.48 1.39 -3.25
CA ASP A 198 5.50 1.71 -2.20
C ASP A 198 6.08 1.73 -0.78
N ILE A 199 7.18 1.03 -0.55
CA ILE A 199 7.89 1.02 0.75
C ILE A 199 8.50 2.38 1.10
N THR A 200 8.70 3.27 0.15
CA THR A 200 9.20 4.64 0.38
C THR A 200 8.07 5.65 0.64
N GLY A 201 6.81 5.24 0.49
CA GLY A 201 5.64 6.11 0.58
C GLY A 201 5.34 6.83 -0.75
N GLY A 202 4.75 8.02 -0.67
CA GLY A 202 4.41 8.81 -1.87
C GLY A 202 3.26 8.24 -2.70
N VAL A 203 3.35 8.37 -4.02
CA VAL A 203 2.32 7.90 -4.97
C VAL A 203 2.54 6.42 -5.29
N LYS A 204 1.62 5.59 -4.82
CA LYS A 204 1.70 4.12 -4.96
C LYS A 204 1.12 3.66 -6.28
N GLN A 205 1.93 3.78 -7.33
CA GLN A 205 1.60 3.39 -8.69
C GLN A 205 2.79 2.68 -9.34
N VAL A 206 2.53 1.70 -10.18
CA VAL A 206 3.55 0.88 -10.84
C VAL A 206 4.58 1.75 -11.57
N ILE A 207 4.13 2.80 -12.27
CA ILE A 207 5.04 3.68 -13.02
C ILE A 207 6.02 4.43 -12.10
N VAL A 208 5.56 4.82 -10.89
CA VAL A 208 6.41 5.47 -9.88
C VAL A 208 7.41 4.47 -9.32
N ALA A 209 6.95 3.28 -8.93
CA ALA A 209 7.83 2.21 -8.45
C ALA A 209 8.90 1.83 -9.48
N CYS A 210 8.55 1.77 -10.77
CA CYS A 210 9.51 1.52 -11.86
C CYS A 210 10.55 2.65 -11.98
N ALA A 211 10.11 3.92 -11.91
CA ALA A 211 11.01 5.06 -11.98
C ALA A 211 11.99 5.10 -10.80
N GLU A 212 11.48 4.92 -9.58
CA GLU A 212 12.31 4.85 -8.37
C GLU A 212 13.28 3.67 -8.42
N GLY A 213 12.82 2.49 -8.90
CA GLY A 213 13.67 1.31 -9.08
C GLY A 213 14.81 1.57 -10.07
N ALA A 214 14.56 2.27 -11.17
CA ALA A 214 15.60 2.67 -12.13
C ALA A 214 16.61 3.62 -11.50
N ILE A 215 16.16 4.62 -10.73
CA ILE A 215 17.04 5.56 -10.01
C ILE A 215 17.88 4.79 -8.98
N ALA A 216 17.28 3.93 -8.16
CA ALA A 216 17.97 3.14 -7.16
C ALA A 216 19.05 2.24 -7.78
N ALA A 217 18.73 1.58 -8.89
CA ALA A 217 19.67 0.68 -9.58
C ALA A 217 20.86 1.45 -10.17
N ASN A 218 20.63 2.61 -10.81
CA ASN A 218 21.70 3.45 -11.33
C ASN A 218 22.57 3.99 -10.20
N SER A 219 21.99 4.48 -9.13
CA SER A 219 22.72 4.97 -7.96
C SER A 219 23.58 3.89 -7.33
N ALA A 220 23.03 2.68 -7.14
CA ALA A 220 23.78 1.54 -6.62
C ALA A 220 24.97 1.15 -7.53
N TYR A 221 24.75 1.16 -8.85
CA TYR A 221 25.81 0.86 -9.81
C TYR A 221 26.94 1.89 -9.79
N GLU A 222 26.58 3.18 -9.82
CA GLU A 222 27.56 4.27 -9.77
C GLU A 222 28.39 4.21 -8.49
N ASP A 223 27.73 4.04 -7.36
CA ASP A 223 28.37 4.02 -6.05
C ASP A 223 29.28 2.78 -5.86
N ILE A 224 28.95 1.62 -6.45
CA ILE A 224 29.83 0.45 -6.47
C ILE A 224 31.05 0.68 -7.36
N LYS A 225 30.91 1.39 -8.47
CA LYS A 225 31.99 1.68 -9.42
C LYS A 225 32.90 2.80 -8.92
N ASN A 226 32.32 3.85 -8.32
CA ASN A 226 33.01 5.02 -7.82
C ASN A 226 32.58 5.26 -6.36
N PRO A 227 33.11 4.50 -5.40
CA PRO A 227 32.60 4.51 -4.05
C PRO A 227 32.88 5.86 -3.35
N TYR A 228 31.86 6.71 -3.25
CA TYR A 228 31.93 8.02 -2.57
C TYR A 228 32.30 7.93 -1.08
N TRP A 229 32.14 6.78 -0.49
CA TRP A 229 32.49 6.50 0.91
C TRP A 229 33.98 6.23 1.10
N VAL A 230 34.75 5.99 0.03
CA VAL A 230 36.22 5.74 0.10
C VAL A 230 37.00 7.04 -0.10
N GLY A 231 36.44 8.05 -0.75
CA GLY A 231 37.15 9.28 -1.13
C GLY A 231 37.28 10.34 -0.04
N LYS A 232 36.62 10.23 1.11
CA LYS A 232 36.65 11.27 2.15
C LYS A 232 37.76 11.13 3.18
N GLU A 233 38.47 10.01 3.23
CA GLU A 233 39.60 9.81 4.14
C GLU A 233 40.94 10.34 3.59
N SER A 234 41.06 10.57 2.29
CA SER A 234 42.29 11.06 1.66
C SER A 234 42.47 12.59 1.64
N GLU A 235 41.38 13.36 1.81
CA GLU A 235 41.44 14.84 1.81
C GLU A 235 41.56 15.45 3.22
N ALA A 236 41.47 14.65 4.27
CA ALA A 236 41.59 15.12 5.65
C ALA A 236 43.05 15.02 6.20
N ASN A 237 44.01 14.50 5.41
CA ASN A 237 45.41 14.32 5.79
C ASN A 237 46.39 14.94 4.76
N GLY A 238 45.96 15.99 4.02
CA GLY A 238 46.83 16.77 3.13
C GLY A 238 47.00 18.20 3.59
#